data_5b560577e4492cbce5804230a21531c7
#
_entry.id   5b560577e4492cbce5804230a21531c7
#
_cell.length_a   1.000
_cell.length_b   1.000
_cell.length_c   1.000
_cell.angle_alpha   90.00
_cell.angle_beta   90.00
_cell.angle_gamma   90.00
#
_symmetry.space_group_name_H-M   'P 1'
#
loop_
_entity.id
_entity.type
_entity.pdbx_description
1 polymer ?
#
loop_
_entity_poly.entity_id
_entity_poly.type
_entity_poly.pdbx_seq_one_letter_code
_entity_poly.pdbx_strand_id
1 'polypeptide(L)'
;MKGTIGVAAGLTALSQSRVRGANEKIVIGVMGLGGRGTFLTECFAKRPDVEIAYLCDPNTRRFARAREVVEEEQETRPKMVQDFRKILDDKSVDAMINATPDHWHALGTIMACQAGKDVYVEKPIAHNIFEGIKMIEAARKYKRVVQVGMQSRSAPYSSKAKEYVQSGKLGDIYIVRVFNMMQHSMQKKVPDQPVPEGFDYDMWCGPAPKLPYNPGRAWLNQWEYSVGPIPGDLIHQLDMSRFLLNDIPYPKTASHAGGVCALKDGREIPDTQMVTYEYGPLTLMVEAALWTPYMKKIPGNIRDSDQFPDWQFCSTRVEVLGTKGFMYYGRHGGGWQVYNANDELVHSEYGRQGDKWHQQNFVDCIRSRNRPNADVEIGHKSVLLCHMANISYRVGNRKLEFDPQTETFTNCPEANSYIKRKYREPWVVPENV
;
A
#
# COMPACT_ATOMS: atom_id res chain seq x y z
N MET A 1 17.07 64.95 -9.60
CA MET A 1 15.94 64.02 -9.77
C MET A 1 16.35 62.67 -9.16
N LYS A 2 15.78 62.32 -8.02
CA LYS A 2 16.09 61.08 -7.28
C LYS A 2 15.17 59.98 -7.75
N GLY A 3 15.71 58.91 -8.34
CA GLY A 3 14.97 57.73 -8.72
C GLY A 3 14.98 56.72 -7.57
N THR A 4 13.81 56.41 -7.05
CA THR A 4 13.59 55.38 -6.01
C THR A 4 13.46 54.02 -6.66
N ILE A 5 14.38 53.12 -6.32
CA ILE A 5 14.29 51.67 -6.71
C ILE A 5 13.44 51.00 -5.67
N GLY A 6 12.26 50.52 -6.05
CA GLY A 6 11.41 49.70 -5.23
C GLY A 6 11.91 48.25 -5.21
N VAL A 7 12.33 47.78 -4.06
CA VAL A 7 12.62 46.37 -3.81
C VAL A 7 11.33 45.64 -3.50
N ALA A 8 10.89 44.76 -4.43
CA ALA A 8 9.80 43.84 -4.21
C ALA A 8 10.31 42.69 -3.31
N ALA A 9 9.95 42.70 -2.03
CA ALA A 9 10.18 41.59 -1.13
C ALA A 9 9.24 40.44 -1.46
N GLY A 10 9.77 39.42 -2.13
CA GLY A 10 9.08 38.13 -2.30
C GLY A 10 8.94 37.42 -0.94
N LEU A 11 7.73 37.37 -0.43
CA LEU A 11 7.38 36.55 0.72
C LEU A 11 7.41 35.07 0.33
N THR A 12 8.56 34.43 0.48
CA THR A 12 8.64 32.97 0.54
C THR A 12 8.04 32.52 1.87
N ALA A 13 6.81 32.03 1.84
CA ALA A 13 6.21 31.36 2.97
C ALA A 13 6.94 30.03 3.22
N LEU A 14 8.04 30.06 3.95
CA LEU A 14 8.62 28.91 4.60
C LEU A 14 7.60 28.42 5.63
N SER A 15 6.92 27.32 5.35
CA SER A 15 6.12 26.62 6.34
C SER A 15 7.03 26.21 7.49
N GLN A 16 7.02 26.97 8.57
CA GLN A 16 7.69 26.59 9.80
C GLN A 16 7.03 25.30 10.29
N SER A 17 7.73 24.18 10.18
CA SER A 17 7.38 22.97 10.92
C SER A 17 7.42 23.34 12.41
N ARG A 18 6.29 23.36 13.09
CA ARG A 18 6.26 23.46 14.55
C ARG A 18 7.09 22.29 15.09
N VAL A 19 8.23 22.58 15.70
CA VAL A 19 8.91 21.62 16.56
C VAL A 19 8.03 21.48 17.80
N ARG A 20 7.21 20.44 17.83
CA ARG A 20 6.36 20.16 18.99
C ARG A 20 7.19 19.54 20.11
N GLY A 21 6.89 19.95 21.34
CA GLY A 21 7.44 19.28 22.53
C GLY A 21 7.05 17.81 22.58
N ALA A 22 7.86 16.95 23.19
CA ALA A 22 7.64 15.50 23.27
C ALA A 22 6.28 15.09 23.87
N ASN A 23 5.57 16.01 24.52
CA ASN A 23 4.29 15.80 25.20
C ASN A 23 3.06 16.29 24.41
N GLU A 24 3.22 16.86 23.22
CA GLU A 24 2.06 17.28 22.42
C GLU A 24 1.51 16.13 21.59
N LYS A 25 0.18 15.97 21.61
CA LYS A 25 -0.50 14.98 20.77
C LYS A 25 -0.33 15.31 19.28
N ILE A 26 -0.15 14.28 18.47
CA ILE A 26 -0.19 14.39 17.02
C ILE A 26 -1.66 14.39 16.61
N VAL A 27 -2.11 15.44 15.93
CA VAL A 27 -3.49 15.61 15.47
C VAL A 27 -3.63 15.03 14.08
N ILE A 28 -4.55 14.06 13.92
CA ILE A 28 -4.72 13.27 12.70
C ILE A 28 -6.13 13.46 12.11
N GLY A 29 -6.20 13.61 10.79
CA GLY A 29 -7.42 13.44 10.02
C GLY A 29 -7.42 12.10 9.28
N VAL A 30 -8.55 11.40 9.25
CA VAL A 30 -8.69 10.13 8.53
C VAL A 30 -9.52 10.32 7.28
N MET A 31 -8.98 9.96 6.11
CA MET A 31 -9.64 9.97 4.81
C MET A 31 -9.92 8.54 4.35
N GLY A 32 -11.21 8.19 4.18
CA GLY A 32 -11.67 6.84 3.85
C GLY A 32 -11.98 6.00 5.09
N LEU A 33 -13.27 5.76 5.34
CA LEU A 33 -13.78 5.07 6.53
C LEU A 33 -14.37 3.70 6.19
N GLY A 34 -13.76 3.02 5.19
CA GLY A 34 -14.03 1.61 4.92
C GLY A 34 -13.48 0.71 6.04
N GLY A 35 -13.58 -0.61 5.88
CA GLY A 35 -13.13 -1.56 6.91
C GLY A 35 -11.70 -1.29 7.40
N ARG A 36 -10.75 -1.05 6.48
CA ARG A 36 -9.36 -0.75 6.85
C ARG A 36 -9.21 0.64 7.49
N GLY A 37 -9.90 1.65 6.96
CA GLY A 37 -9.87 3.00 7.53
C GLY A 37 -10.43 3.05 8.95
N THR A 38 -11.55 2.39 9.22
CA THR A 38 -12.13 2.28 10.57
C THR A 38 -11.18 1.54 11.52
N PHE A 39 -10.56 0.44 11.07
CA PHE A 39 -9.55 -0.29 11.86
C PHE A 39 -8.34 0.61 12.20
N LEU A 40 -7.82 1.36 11.24
CA LEU A 40 -6.71 2.30 11.50
C LEU A 40 -7.16 3.43 12.44
N THR A 41 -8.39 3.94 12.29
CA THR A 41 -8.97 4.94 13.19
C THR A 41 -8.95 4.43 14.63
N GLU A 42 -9.44 3.22 14.88
CA GLU A 42 -9.42 2.58 16.19
C GLU A 42 -7.99 2.45 16.73
N CYS A 43 -7.09 1.92 15.92
CA CYS A 43 -5.70 1.70 16.33
C CYS A 43 -4.98 3.00 16.73
N PHE A 44 -5.20 4.09 15.97
CA PHE A 44 -4.59 5.38 16.30
C PHE A 44 -5.33 6.10 17.43
N ALA A 45 -6.65 5.92 17.58
CA ALA A 45 -7.42 6.49 18.67
C ALA A 45 -7.00 5.93 20.04
N LYS A 46 -6.61 4.66 20.11
CA LYS A 46 -6.08 4.01 21.33
C LYS A 46 -4.73 4.55 21.80
N ARG A 47 -4.07 5.38 21.01
CA ARG A 47 -2.76 5.93 21.36
C ARG A 47 -2.90 7.20 22.19
N PRO A 48 -2.25 7.27 23.36
CA PRO A 48 -2.33 8.46 24.23
C PRO A 48 -1.68 9.71 23.62
N ASP A 49 -0.79 9.52 22.65
CA ASP A 49 -0.01 10.57 21.98
C ASP A 49 -0.60 11.00 20.63
N VAL A 50 -1.84 10.57 20.31
CA VAL A 50 -2.56 10.89 19.08
C VAL A 50 -3.95 11.43 19.40
N GLU A 51 -4.44 12.36 18.57
CA GLU A 51 -5.81 12.86 18.57
C GLU A 51 -6.40 12.71 17.17
N ILE A 52 -7.57 12.07 17.06
CA ILE A 52 -8.34 11.98 15.82
C ILE A 52 -9.29 13.19 15.75
N ALA A 53 -8.93 14.18 14.96
CA ALA A 53 -9.70 15.44 14.84
C ALA A 53 -10.74 15.41 13.69
N TYR A 54 -10.51 14.60 12.66
CA TYR A 54 -11.40 14.52 11.50
C TYR A 54 -11.63 13.08 11.06
N LEU A 55 -12.89 12.81 10.69
CA LEU A 55 -13.32 11.61 9.98
C LEU A 55 -13.91 12.03 8.63
N CYS A 56 -13.29 11.59 7.54
CA CYS A 56 -13.67 11.97 6.19
C CYS A 56 -14.03 10.77 5.33
N ASP A 57 -15.26 10.75 4.80
CA ASP A 57 -15.68 9.79 3.77
C ASP A 57 -16.79 10.43 2.92
N PRO A 58 -16.74 10.32 1.59
CA PRO A 58 -17.81 10.85 0.74
C PRO A 58 -19.18 10.18 0.97
N ASN A 59 -19.23 9.02 1.63
CA ASN A 59 -20.45 8.32 2.02
C ASN A 59 -20.72 8.48 3.52
N THR A 60 -21.70 9.32 3.88
CA THR A 60 -22.05 9.62 5.28
C THR A 60 -22.45 8.40 6.12
N ARG A 61 -22.90 7.32 5.47
CA ARG A 61 -23.25 6.06 6.15
C ARG A 61 -22.03 5.38 6.82
N ARG A 62 -20.81 5.78 6.49
CA ARG A 62 -19.58 5.25 7.08
C ARG A 62 -19.15 5.98 8.37
N PHE A 63 -19.75 7.13 8.69
CA PHE A 63 -19.36 7.93 9.85
C PHE A 63 -19.67 7.25 11.18
N ALA A 64 -20.84 6.60 11.31
CA ALA A 64 -21.33 6.11 12.60
C ALA A 64 -20.32 5.20 13.30
N ARG A 65 -19.84 4.15 12.62
CA ARG A 65 -18.89 3.18 13.20
C ARG A 65 -17.52 3.79 13.46
N ALA A 66 -17.02 4.63 12.54
CA ALA A 66 -15.73 5.29 12.72
C ALA A 66 -15.76 6.30 13.89
N ARG A 67 -16.88 7.00 14.09
CA ARG A 67 -17.08 7.90 15.23
C ARG A 67 -17.11 7.13 16.55
N GLU A 68 -17.86 6.04 16.60
CA GLU A 68 -18.00 5.19 17.78
C GLU A 68 -16.61 4.76 18.32
N VAL A 69 -15.74 4.22 17.46
CA VAL A 69 -14.39 3.77 17.87
C VAL A 69 -13.48 4.92 18.34
N VAL A 70 -13.72 6.16 17.94
CA VAL A 70 -12.98 7.31 18.49
C VAL A 70 -13.55 7.73 19.84
N GLU A 71 -14.89 7.85 19.95
CA GLU A 71 -15.56 8.26 21.19
C GLU A 71 -15.41 7.24 22.33
N GLU A 72 -15.10 5.98 22.04
CA GLU A 72 -14.74 4.96 23.03
C GLU A 72 -13.35 5.19 23.65
N GLU A 73 -12.42 5.81 22.92
CA GLU A 73 -11.01 5.92 23.30
C GLU A 73 -10.57 7.38 23.61
N GLN A 74 -11.32 8.38 23.13
CA GLN A 74 -10.96 9.80 23.25
C GLN A 74 -12.16 10.65 23.68
N GLU A 75 -11.90 11.66 24.54
CA GLU A 75 -12.90 12.63 24.97
C GLU A 75 -13.29 13.63 23.86
N THR A 76 -12.37 13.88 22.92
CA THR A 76 -12.57 14.80 21.80
C THR A 76 -13.44 14.17 20.72
N ARG A 77 -14.43 14.95 20.26
CA ARG A 77 -15.32 14.51 19.16
C ARG A 77 -14.73 14.91 17.82
N PRO A 78 -14.49 13.94 16.91
CA PRO A 78 -13.96 14.25 15.59
C PRO A 78 -15.01 14.97 14.72
N LYS A 79 -14.56 15.91 13.89
CA LYS A 79 -15.37 16.55 12.87
C LYS A 79 -15.62 15.57 11.73
N MET A 80 -16.89 15.34 11.36
CA MET A 80 -17.26 14.48 10.24
C MET A 80 -17.44 15.31 8.98
N VAL A 81 -16.71 15.01 7.91
CA VAL A 81 -16.73 15.78 6.66
C VAL A 81 -16.75 14.85 5.44
N GLN A 82 -17.43 15.25 4.37
CA GLN A 82 -17.40 14.49 3.10
C GLN A 82 -16.23 14.90 2.21
N ASP A 83 -15.72 16.12 2.39
CA ASP A 83 -14.63 16.70 1.61
C ASP A 83 -13.33 16.73 2.42
N PHE A 84 -12.34 15.96 2.00
CA PHE A 84 -11.04 15.84 2.68
C PHE A 84 -10.21 17.14 2.66
N ARG A 85 -10.51 18.10 1.77
CA ARG A 85 -9.85 19.41 1.75
C ARG A 85 -10.03 20.16 3.07
N LYS A 86 -11.09 19.88 3.82
CA LYS A 86 -11.29 20.39 5.18
C LYS A 86 -10.21 19.95 6.17
N ILE A 87 -9.65 18.74 5.98
CA ILE A 87 -8.49 18.27 6.75
C ILE A 87 -7.24 19.05 6.33
N LEU A 88 -7.07 19.29 5.03
CA LEU A 88 -5.90 19.96 4.49
C LEU A 88 -5.84 21.45 4.91
N ASP A 89 -6.99 22.11 4.94
CA ASP A 89 -7.11 23.53 5.28
C ASP A 89 -6.86 23.81 6.78
N ASP A 90 -7.11 22.84 7.66
CA ASP A 90 -6.95 23.01 9.11
C ASP A 90 -5.47 22.90 9.50
N LYS A 91 -4.89 24.03 9.92
CA LYS A 91 -3.47 24.12 10.32
C LYS A 91 -3.15 23.41 11.62
N SER A 92 -4.15 23.04 12.42
CA SER A 92 -3.95 22.27 13.64
C SER A 92 -3.73 20.77 13.37
N VAL A 93 -4.13 20.26 12.21
CA VAL A 93 -3.91 18.87 11.79
C VAL A 93 -2.45 18.69 11.36
N ASP A 94 -1.76 17.68 11.91
CA ASP A 94 -0.37 17.36 11.60
C ASP A 94 -0.22 16.34 10.50
N ALA A 95 -1.10 15.32 10.50
CA ALA A 95 -0.99 14.20 9.61
C ALA A 95 -2.36 13.75 9.09
N MET A 96 -2.34 13.05 7.97
CA MET A 96 -3.52 12.43 7.36
C MET A 96 -3.29 10.92 7.21
N ILE A 97 -4.28 10.12 7.62
CA ILE A 97 -4.39 8.71 7.22
C ILE A 97 -5.19 8.66 5.94
N ASN A 98 -4.60 8.16 4.85
CA ASN A 98 -5.26 7.93 3.58
C ASN A 98 -5.55 6.44 3.40
N ALA A 99 -6.78 6.03 3.73
CA ALA A 99 -7.26 4.65 3.63
C ALA A 99 -8.42 4.52 2.62
N THR A 100 -8.37 5.31 1.57
CA THR A 100 -9.31 5.33 0.45
C THR A 100 -9.16 4.10 -0.46
N PRO A 101 -9.98 3.93 -1.50
CA PRO A 101 -9.64 3.06 -2.63
C PRO A 101 -8.37 3.53 -3.38
N ASP A 102 -7.72 2.60 -4.09
CA ASP A 102 -6.39 2.78 -4.71
C ASP A 102 -6.26 4.05 -5.55
N HIS A 103 -7.30 4.40 -6.31
CA HIS A 103 -7.29 5.56 -7.21
C HIS A 103 -7.16 6.92 -6.52
N TRP A 104 -7.40 7.00 -5.23
CA TRP A 104 -7.24 8.21 -4.43
C TRP A 104 -5.92 8.29 -3.66
N HIS A 105 -5.18 7.18 -3.55
CA HIS A 105 -3.98 7.14 -2.72
C HIS A 105 -2.95 8.21 -3.13
N ALA A 106 -2.65 8.30 -4.43
CA ALA A 106 -1.63 9.21 -4.92
C ALA A 106 -2.06 10.68 -4.80
N LEU A 107 -3.19 11.07 -5.39
CA LEU A 107 -3.61 12.47 -5.39
C LEU A 107 -3.87 12.97 -3.96
N GLY A 108 -4.54 12.19 -3.13
CA GLY A 108 -4.78 12.53 -1.72
C GLY A 108 -3.48 12.73 -0.94
N THR A 109 -2.47 11.88 -1.15
CA THR A 109 -1.15 12.01 -0.52
C THR A 109 -0.39 13.22 -1.02
N ILE A 110 -0.36 13.48 -2.32
CA ILE A 110 0.30 14.64 -2.93
C ILE A 110 -0.30 15.95 -2.36
N MET A 111 -1.63 16.07 -2.37
CA MET A 111 -2.31 17.25 -1.83
C MET A 111 -2.06 17.43 -0.33
N ALA A 112 -1.99 16.34 0.44
CA ALA A 112 -1.64 16.40 1.85
C ALA A 112 -0.20 16.90 2.07
N CYS A 113 0.77 16.40 1.30
CA CYS A 113 2.14 16.90 1.33
C CYS A 113 2.21 18.40 0.98
N GLN A 114 1.51 18.86 -0.03
CA GLN A 114 1.41 20.28 -0.42
C GLN A 114 0.82 21.15 0.70
N ALA A 115 -0.17 20.60 1.43
CA ALA A 115 -0.77 21.26 2.59
C ALA A 115 0.09 21.20 3.87
N GLY A 116 1.27 20.58 3.80
CA GLY A 116 2.20 20.46 4.92
C GLY A 116 1.87 19.33 5.90
N LYS A 117 1.03 18.38 5.52
CA LYS A 117 0.67 17.21 6.34
C LYS A 117 1.61 16.04 6.09
N ASP A 118 1.97 15.34 7.17
CA ASP A 118 2.57 14.00 7.05
C ASP A 118 1.47 12.97 6.71
N VAL A 119 1.83 11.84 6.08
CA VAL A 119 0.81 10.92 5.56
C VAL A 119 1.12 9.47 5.91
N TYR A 120 0.13 8.78 6.47
CA TYR A 120 0.06 7.33 6.42
C TYR A 120 -0.88 6.93 5.28
N VAL A 121 -0.36 6.30 4.24
CA VAL A 121 -1.16 5.88 3.09
C VAL A 121 -1.27 4.36 3.03
N GLU A 122 -2.47 3.85 2.80
CA GLU A 122 -2.65 2.41 2.63
C GLU A 122 -2.05 1.92 1.31
N LYS A 123 -1.79 0.63 1.27
CA LYS A 123 -1.30 -0.08 0.09
C LYS A 123 -2.48 -0.51 -0.82
N PRO A 124 -2.24 -0.70 -2.13
CA PRO A 124 -1.04 -0.29 -2.89
C PRO A 124 -0.97 1.24 -3.01
N ILE A 125 0.23 1.81 -2.90
CA ILE A 125 0.37 3.26 -2.76
C ILE A 125 -0.13 4.08 -3.94
N ALA A 126 -0.15 3.49 -5.13
CA ALA A 126 -0.46 4.18 -6.37
C ALA A 126 -1.19 3.26 -7.35
N HIS A 127 -2.02 3.85 -8.19
CA HIS A 127 -2.79 3.15 -9.21
C HIS A 127 -1.95 2.85 -10.49
N ASN A 128 -0.88 3.59 -10.71
CA ASN A 128 0.06 3.42 -11.81
C ASN A 128 1.45 3.93 -11.45
N ILE A 129 2.45 3.69 -12.31
CA ILE A 129 3.86 4.00 -12.06
C ILE A 129 4.07 5.51 -11.89
N PHE A 130 3.51 6.33 -12.77
CA PHE A 130 3.61 7.80 -12.72
C PHE A 130 3.13 8.37 -11.38
N GLU A 131 2.02 7.88 -10.87
CA GLU A 131 1.48 8.31 -9.57
C GLU A 131 2.47 8.08 -8.42
N GLY A 132 3.11 6.90 -8.40
CA GLY A 132 4.11 6.57 -7.37
C GLY A 132 5.33 7.50 -7.43
N ILE A 133 5.83 7.82 -8.63
CA ILE A 133 6.91 8.81 -8.83
C ILE A 133 6.50 10.17 -8.26
N LYS A 134 5.29 10.64 -8.59
CA LYS A 134 4.80 11.94 -8.11
C LYS A 134 4.58 12.01 -6.60
N MET A 135 4.23 10.90 -5.96
CA MET A 135 4.17 10.81 -4.51
C MET A 135 5.56 10.97 -3.86
N ILE A 136 6.59 10.35 -4.44
CA ILE A 136 7.98 10.50 -3.97
C ILE A 136 8.42 11.96 -4.12
N GLU A 137 8.21 12.55 -5.29
CA GLU A 137 8.54 13.96 -5.55
C GLU A 137 7.87 14.89 -4.53
N ALA A 138 6.57 14.70 -4.26
CA ALA A 138 5.81 15.48 -3.28
C ALA A 138 6.40 15.33 -1.87
N ALA A 139 6.61 14.11 -1.42
CA ALA A 139 7.15 13.83 -0.08
C ALA A 139 8.51 14.51 0.12
N ARG A 140 9.41 14.44 -0.88
CA ARG A 140 10.75 15.05 -0.82
C ARG A 140 10.71 16.58 -0.91
N LYS A 141 9.95 17.13 -1.87
CA LYS A 141 9.83 18.58 -2.08
C LYS A 141 9.28 19.29 -0.85
N TYR A 142 8.21 18.75 -0.27
CA TYR A 142 7.54 19.34 0.89
C TYR A 142 8.10 18.85 2.23
N LYS A 143 9.13 18.00 2.21
CA LYS A 143 9.79 17.42 3.40
C LYS A 143 8.78 16.77 4.34
N ARG A 144 7.86 15.96 3.79
CA ARG A 144 6.85 15.24 4.57
C ARG A 144 7.24 13.80 4.80
N VAL A 145 6.88 13.30 5.97
CA VAL A 145 6.95 11.88 6.27
C VAL A 145 5.76 11.20 5.59
N VAL A 146 6.04 10.27 4.69
CA VAL A 146 5.01 9.46 4.04
C VAL A 146 5.32 7.99 4.28
N GLN A 147 4.50 7.35 5.11
CA GLN A 147 4.60 5.92 5.43
C GLN A 147 3.51 5.12 4.73
N VAL A 148 3.89 4.01 4.15
CA VAL A 148 2.98 3.10 3.45
C VAL A 148 2.52 1.98 4.38
N GLY A 149 1.26 1.55 4.29
CA GLY A 149 0.66 0.48 5.07
C GLY A 149 1.26 -0.92 4.81
N MET A 150 2.59 -1.05 4.94
CA MET A 150 3.37 -2.29 4.79
C MET A 150 3.90 -2.75 6.16
N GLN A 151 2.98 -3.15 7.02
CA GLN A 151 3.18 -3.34 8.47
C GLN A 151 4.26 -4.36 8.81
N SER A 152 4.42 -5.40 7.98
CA SER A 152 5.40 -6.47 8.22
C SER A 152 6.85 -5.95 8.29
N ARG A 153 7.16 -4.82 7.62
CA ARG A 153 8.49 -4.18 7.71
C ARG A 153 8.85 -3.69 9.12
N SER A 154 7.86 -3.43 9.95
CA SER A 154 8.07 -2.96 11.32
C SER A 154 7.97 -4.08 12.37
N ALA A 155 7.61 -5.28 11.95
CA ALA A 155 7.49 -6.43 12.86
C ALA A 155 8.87 -6.98 13.25
N PRO A 156 9.17 -7.19 14.54
CA PRO A 156 10.49 -7.66 14.99
C PRO A 156 10.92 -8.99 14.37
N TYR A 157 9.99 -9.95 14.19
CA TYR A 157 10.32 -11.24 13.57
C TYR A 157 10.78 -11.10 12.12
N SER A 158 10.30 -10.07 11.40
CA SER A 158 10.71 -9.79 10.02
C SER A 158 12.15 -9.31 9.93
N SER A 159 12.57 -8.45 10.88
CA SER A 159 13.97 -8.01 10.97
C SER A 159 14.90 -9.18 11.25
N LYS A 160 14.54 -10.08 12.17
CA LYS A 160 15.29 -11.31 12.45
C LYS A 160 15.35 -12.24 11.24
N ALA A 161 14.25 -12.38 10.47
CA ALA A 161 14.24 -13.13 9.22
C ALA A 161 15.22 -12.53 8.19
N LYS A 162 15.21 -11.19 8.04
CA LYS A 162 16.15 -10.47 7.18
C LYS A 162 17.59 -10.72 7.59
N GLU A 163 17.91 -10.59 8.89
CA GLU A 163 19.24 -10.87 9.44
C GLU A 163 19.68 -12.30 9.14
N TYR A 164 18.78 -13.28 9.30
CA TYR A 164 19.08 -14.68 8.99
C TYR A 164 19.39 -14.88 7.50
N VAL A 165 18.58 -14.33 6.60
CA VAL A 165 18.81 -14.39 5.15
C VAL A 165 20.15 -13.76 4.79
N GLN A 166 20.44 -12.57 5.34
CA GLN A 166 21.69 -11.84 5.09
C GLN A 166 22.93 -12.50 5.70
N SER A 167 22.77 -13.39 6.69
CA SER A 167 23.89 -14.12 7.31
C SER A 167 24.56 -15.13 6.39
N GLY A 168 23.98 -15.43 5.22
CA GLY A 168 24.49 -16.43 4.27
C GLY A 168 24.28 -17.90 4.71
N LYS A 169 23.56 -18.14 5.80
CA LYS A 169 23.27 -19.52 6.29
C LYS A 169 22.40 -20.33 5.34
N LEU A 170 21.60 -19.67 4.50
CA LEU A 170 20.84 -20.33 3.42
C LEU A 170 21.72 -20.68 2.21
N GLY A 171 22.97 -20.21 2.14
CA GLY A 171 23.81 -20.26 0.95
C GLY A 171 23.41 -19.21 -0.08
N ASP A 172 23.73 -19.46 -1.36
CA ASP A 172 23.33 -18.57 -2.46
C ASP A 172 21.84 -18.72 -2.75
N ILE A 173 21.14 -17.61 -2.94
CA ILE A 173 19.69 -17.57 -3.18
C ILE A 173 19.44 -17.27 -4.65
N TYR A 174 18.82 -18.21 -5.36
CA TYR A 174 18.49 -18.07 -6.78
C TYR A 174 16.98 -18.06 -7.06
N ILE A 175 16.15 -18.52 -6.11
CA ILE A 175 14.71 -18.57 -6.25
C ILE A 175 14.05 -18.03 -4.99
N VAL A 176 13.06 -17.14 -5.18
CA VAL A 176 12.08 -16.78 -4.15
C VAL A 176 10.69 -17.03 -4.71
N ARG A 177 9.86 -17.76 -3.97
CA ARG A 177 8.47 -18.05 -4.33
C ARG A 177 7.52 -17.28 -3.43
N VAL A 178 6.55 -16.66 -4.04
CA VAL A 178 5.57 -15.80 -3.39
C VAL A 178 4.18 -16.32 -3.68
N PHE A 179 3.40 -16.56 -2.62
CA PHE A 179 2.06 -17.11 -2.74
C PHE A 179 1.01 -16.07 -2.34
N ASN A 180 -0.03 -15.95 -3.16
CA ASN A 180 -1.24 -15.19 -2.83
C ASN A 180 -2.48 -15.93 -3.35
N MET A 181 -2.78 -17.06 -2.72
CA MET A 181 -3.88 -17.94 -3.11
C MET A 181 -5.04 -17.81 -2.13
N MET A 182 -6.19 -17.37 -2.61
CA MET A 182 -7.34 -17.06 -1.77
C MET A 182 -8.64 -17.51 -2.44
N GLN A 183 -9.73 -17.46 -1.68
CA GLN A 183 -11.06 -17.50 -2.25
C GLN A 183 -11.69 -16.12 -2.14
N HIS A 184 -12.09 -15.55 -3.27
CA HIS A 184 -12.89 -14.34 -3.35
C HIS A 184 -14.31 -14.65 -3.79
N SER A 185 -15.25 -13.85 -3.30
CA SER A 185 -16.64 -13.92 -3.76
C SER A 185 -16.74 -13.45 -5.21
N MET A 186 -17.66 -14.07 -5.95
CA MET A 186 -18.03 -13.60 -7.29
C MET A 186 -18.75 -12.26 -7.20
N GLN A 187 -18.59 -11.41 -8.21
CA GLN A 187 -19.35 -10.18 -8.33
C GLN A 187 -20.84 -10.50 -8.53
N LYS A 188 -21.70 -9.69 -7.91
CA LYS A 188 -23.14 -9.79 -8.12
C LYS A 188 -23.51 -9.05 -9.41
N LYS A 189 -24.21 -9.72 -10.30
CA LYS A 189 -24.77 -9.09 -11.50
C LYS A 189 -26.08 -8.38 -11.12
N VAL A 190 -25.98 -7.08 -10.91
CA VAL A 190 -27.15 -6.21 -10.66
C VAL A 190 -27.11 -5.04 -11.65
N PRO A 191 -28.26 -4.44 -12.00
CA PRO A 191 -28.28 -3.26 -12.86
C PRO A 191 -27.66 -2.04 -12.15
N ASP A 192 -27.25 -1.07 -12.93
CA ASP A 192 -26.86 0.24 -12.42
C ASP A 192 -28.04 0.90 -11.70
N GLN A 193 -27.74 1.66 -10.65
CA GLN A 193 -28.74 2.25 -9.76
C GLN A 193 -28.47 3.74 -9.56
N PRO A 194 -29.46 4.50 -9.12
CA PRO A 194 -29.25 5.86 -8.63
C PRO A 194 -28.25 5.87 -7.47
N VAL A 195 -27.43 6.92 -7.39
CA VAL A 195 -26.53 7.11 -6.26
C VAL A 195 -27.35 7.27 -4.98
N PRO A 196 -27.05 6.53 -3.90
CA PRO A 196 -27.77 6.66 -2.63
C PRO A 196 -27.65 8.06 -2.03
N GLU A 197 -28.68 8.50 -1.33
CA GLU A 197 -28.66 9.73 -0.55
C GLU A 197 -27.50 9.71 0.49
N GLY A 198 -26.84 10.86 0.66
CA GLY A 198 -25.69 11.01 1.55
C GLY A 198 -24.39 10.47 0.99
N PHE A 199 -24.35 10.06 -0.29
CA PHE A 199 -23.14 9.61 -0.96
C PHE A 199 -22.71 10.58 -2.06
N ASP A 200 -21.68 11.37 -1.82
CA ASP A 200 -20.99 12.15 -2.86
C ASP A 200 -20.17 11.22 -3.76
N TYR A 201 -20.86 10.65 -4.75
CA TYR A 201 -20.23 9.70 -5.68
C TYR A 201 -19.24 10.38 -6.63
N ASP A 202 -19.39 11.68 -6.87
CA ASP A 202 -18.44 12.45 -7.68
C ASP A 202 -17.07 12.56 -6.98
N MET A 203 -17.10 12.94 -5.70
CA MET A 203 -15.92 12.95 -4.84
C MET A 203 -15.33 11.53 -4.68
N TRP A 204 -16.17 10.49 -4.56
CA TRP A 204 -15.68 9.12 -4.47
C TRP A 204 -14.92 8.67 -5.72
N CYS A 205 -15.43 8.99 -6.91
CA CYS A 205 -14.76 8.68 -8.18
C CYS A 205 -13.45 9.45 -8.33
N GLY A 206 -13.39 10.71 -7.89
CA GLY A 206 -12.18 11.52 -7.88
C GLY A 206 -11.44 11.52 -9.21
N PRO A 207 -10.14 11.16 -9.21
CA PRO A 207 -9.30 11.17 -10.42
C PRO A 207 -9.64 10.08 -11.44
N ALA A 208 -10.44 9.09 -11.05
CA ALA A 208 -10.88 8.00 -11.93
C ALA A 208 -12.09 8.41 -12.78
N PRO A 209 -12.34 7.75 -13.92
CA PRO A 209 -13.58 7.90 -14.66
C PRO A 209 -14.80 7.64 -13.79
N LYS A 210 -15.85 8.45 -13.97
CA LYS A 210 -17.11 8.28 -13.24
C LYS A 210 -17.98 7.26 -13.97
N LEU A 211 -17.85 5.99 -13.60
CA LEU A 211 -18.74 4.93 -14.09
C LEU A 211 -20.13 5.07 -13.45
N PRO A 212 -21.21 4.56 -14.08
CA PRO A 212 -22.51 4.46 -13.44
C PRO A 212 -22.43 3.74 -12.10
N TYR A 213 -23.17 4.21 -11.09
CA TYR A 213 -23.16 3.58 -9.78
C TYR A 213 -23.81 2.19 -9.84
N ASN A 214 -23.08 1.19 -9.35
CA ASN A 214 -23.52 -0.19 -9.31
C ASN A 214 -23.11 -0.86 -8.00
N PRO A 215 -24.06 -1.19 -7.10
CA PRO A 215 -23.76 -1.77 -5.79
C PRO A 215 -23.23 -3.22 -5.86
N GLY A 216 -23.42 -3.91 -6.97
CA GLY A 216 -22.88 -5.26 -7.19
C GLY A 216 -21.46 -5.27 -7.75
N ARG A 217 -20.98 -4.14 -8.24
CA ARG A 217 -19.65 -3.98 -8.83
C ARG A 217 -18.64 -3.62 -7.75
N ALA A 218 -17.82 -4.59 -7.35
CA ALA A 218 -16.73 -4.33 -6.41
C ALA A 218 -15.64 -3.47 -7.09
N TRP A 219 -15.28 -2.35 -6.49
CA TRP A 219 -14.26 -1.43 -7.01
C TRP A 219 -12.89 -2.12 -7.23
N LEU A 220 -12.55 -3.09 -6.39
CA LEU A 220 -11.34 -3.92 -6.53
C LEU A 220 -11.25 -4.68 -7.87
N ASN A 221 -12.38 -4.92 -8.53
CA ASN A 221 -12.44 -5.64 -9.81
C ASN A 221 -12.54 -4.71 -11.02
N GLN A 222 -12.29 -3.40 -10.84
CA GLN A 222 -12.38 -2.38 -11.88
C GLN A 222 -11.00 -1.72 -12.10
N TRP A 223 -10.49 -1.77 -13.33
CA TRP A 223 -9.22 -1.13 -13.67
C TRP A 223 -9.19 0.38 -13.42
N GLU A 224 -10.35 1.03 -13.45
CA GLU A 224 -10.50 2.46 -13.18
C GLU A 224 -10.19 2.83 -11.74
N TYR A 225 -10.48 1.93 -10.79
CA TYR A 225 -10.46 2.23 -9.35
C TYR A 225 -9.37 1.47 -8.58
N SER A 226 -8.84 0.38 -9.15
CA SER A 226 -7.92 -0.52 -8.45
C SER A 226 -6.83 -1.10 -9.35
N VAL A 227 -5.75 -1.54 -8.73
CA VAL A 227 -4.74 -2.40 -9.37
C VAL A 227 -5.15 -3.88 -9.38
N GLY A 228 -6.30 -4.20 -8.79
CA GLY A 228 -6.86 -5.54 -8.71
C GLY A 228 -6.73 -6.22 -7.35
N PRO A 229 -7.58 -7.21 -7.07
CA PRO A 229 -7.63 -7.88 -5.78
C PRO A 229 -6.38 -8.73 -5.49
N ILE A 230 -5.74 -9.33 -6.50
CA ILE A 230 -4.48 -10.06 -6.33
C ILE A 230 -3.37 -9.08 -5.98
N PRO A 231 -3.01 -8.09 -6.81
CA PRO A 231 -1.97 -7.12 -6.47
C PRO A 231 -2.24 -6.37 -5.16
N GLY A 232 -3.50 -6.05 -4.89
CA GLY A 232 -3.91 -5.36 -3.66
C GLY A 232 -3.59 -6.12 -2.36
N ASP A 233 -3.42 -7.44 -2.40
CA ASP A 233 -2.98 -8.26 -1.26
C ASP A 233 -1.54 -8.77 -1.43
N LEU A 234 -1.17 -9.21 -2.63
CA LEU A 234 0.15 -9.73 -3.00
C LEU A 234 1.29 -8.75 -2.72
N ILE A 235 1.01 -7.45 -2.79
CA ILE A 235 1.99 -6.39 -2.53
C ILE A 235 2.75 -6.58 -1.21
N HIS A 236 2.10 -7.12 -0.18
CA HIS A 236 2.76 -7.38 1.10
C HIS A 236 3.84 -8.47 0.99
N GLN A 237 3.57 -9.55 0.26
CA GLN A 237 4.53 -10.63 0.09
C GLN A 237 5.66 -10.22 -0.85
N LEU A 238 5.35 -9.48 -1.92
CA LEU A 238 6.37 -8.90 -2.81
C LEU A 238 7.29 -7.94 -2.04
N ASP A 239 6.71 -7.11 -1.19
CA ASP A 239 7.46 -6.20 -0.33
C ASP A 239 8.37 -6.96 0.66
N MET A 240 7.86 -8.02 1.28
CA MET A 240 8.66 -8.85 2.17
C MET A 240 9.77 -9.58 1.44
N SER A 241 9.54 -10.08 0.24
CA SER A 241 10.58 -10.70 -0.59
C SER A 241 11.74 -9.73 -0.86
N ARG A 242 11.42 -8.48 -1.19
CA ARG A 242 12.43 -7.43 -1.35
C ARG A 242 13.15 -7.12 -0.04
N PHE A 243 12.39 -6.99 1.07
CA PHE A 243 12.94 -6.68 2.38
C PHE A 243 13.92 -7.74 2.88
N LEU A 244 13.56 -9.02 2.77
CA LEU A 244 14.42 -10.15 3.16
C LEU A 244 15.73 -10.17 2.35
N LEU A 245 15.65 -9.78 1.08
CA LEU A 245 16.80 -9.68 0.15
C LEU A 245 17.48 -8.30 0.18
N ASN A 246 17.41 -7.59 1.29
CA ASN A 246 18.03 -6.29 1.51
C ASN A 246 17.55 -5.20 0.53
N ASP A 247 16.25 -5.15 0.29
CA ASP A 247 15.59 -4.19 -0.61
C ASP A 247 16.15 -4.20 -2.04
N ILE A 248 16.31 -5.43 -2.59
CA ILE A 248 16.80 -5.62 -3.96
C ILE A 248 16.21 -4.58 -4.92
N PRO A 249 17.00 -4.14 -5.91
CA PRO A 249 16.58 -3.13 -6.88
C PRO A 249 15.42 -3.61 -7.77
N TYR A 250 15.20 -2.95 -8.87
CA TYR A 250 14.21 -3.34 -9.87
C TYR A 250 14.62 -4.63 -10.61
N PRO A 251 13.65 -5.50 -10.98
CA PRO A 251 13.94 -6.61 -11.88
C PRO A 251 14.30 -6.11 -13.29
N LYS A 252 15.08 -6.87 -14.01
CA LYS A 252 15.38 -6.60 -15.42
C LYS A 252 14.16 -6.88 -16.31
N THR A 253 13.41 -7.92 -15.97
CA THR A 253 12.24 -8.33 -16.74
C THR A 253 11.10 -8.76 -15.83
N ALA A 254 9.86 -8.66 -16.36
CA ALA A 254 8.68 -9.27 -15.78
C ALA A 254 7.90 -10.03 -16.86
N SER A 255 7.38 -11.21 -16.51
CA SER A 255 6.57 -12.03 -17.40
C SER A 255 5.35 -12.55 -16.65
N HIS A 256 4.16 -12.40 -17.23
CA HIS A 256 2.89 -12.85 -16.68
C HIS A 256 2.33 -14.02 -17.49
N ALA A 257 1.67 -14.95 -16.80
CA ALA A 257 0.80 -15.96 -17.38
C ALA A 257 -0.48 -16.08 -16.55
N GLY A 258 -1.60 -16.44 -17.18
CA GLY A 258 -2.90 -16.51 -16.54
C GLY A 258 -3.89 -15.51 -17.12
N GLY A 259 -4.88 -15.11 -16.32
CA GLY A 259 -5.95 -14.22 -16.75
C GLY A 259 -7.23 -14.43 -15.94
N VAL A 260 -8.38 -14.16 -16.55
CA VAL A 260 -9.71 -14.50 -16.01
C VAL A 260 -10.02 -15.95 -16.35
N CYS A 261 -9.65 -16.87 -15.48
CA CYS A 261 -9.70 -18.32 -15.73
C CYS A 261 -10.93 -19.00 -15.10
N ALA A 262 -11.14 -18.81 -13.80
CA ALA A 262 -12.10 -19.57 -12.99
C ALA A 262 -13.38 -18.78 -12.68
N LEU A 263 -13.27 -17.50 -12.35
CA LEU A 263 -14.40 -16.67 -11.88
C LEU A 263 -15.12 -16.02 -13.07
N LYS A 264 -16.19 -16.64 -13.54
CA LYS A 264 -16.99 -16.19 -14.70
C LYS A 264 -18.05 -15.14 -14.32
N ASP A 265 -17.64 -14.07 -13.67
CA ASP A 265 -18.51 -13.03 -13.10
C ASP A 265 -18.47 -11.70 -13.86
N GLY A 266 -17.81 -11.65 -15.02
CA GLY A 266 -17.71 -10.47 -15.87
C GLY A 266 -16.58 -9.50 -15.46
N ARG A 267 -15.66 -9.93 -14.59
CA ARG A 267 -14.44 -9.16 -14.29
C ARG A 267 -13.50 -9.11 -15.49
N GLU A 268 -12.70 -8.04 -15.55
CA GLU A 268 -11.61 -7.91 -16.53
C GLU A 268 -10.24 -8.14 -15.89
N ILE A 269 -10.17 -7.96 -14.58
CA ILE A 269 -8.95 -8.15 -13.80
C ILE A 269 -8.73 -9.64 -13.56
N PRO A 270 -7.50 -10.15 -13.74
CA PRO A 270 -7.17 -11.56 -13.57
C PRO A 270 -7.57 -12.15 -12.22
N ASP A 271 -8.09 -13.36 -12.24
CA ASP A 271 -8.32 -14.20 -11.07
C ASP A 271 -7.22 -15.24 -10.86
N THR A 272 -6.31 -15.38 -11.82
CA THR A 272 -5.19 -16.30 -11.83
C THR A 272 -3.96 -15.60 -12.39
N GLN A 273 -2.87 -15.57 -11.64
CA GLN A 273 -1.62 -14.93 -12.04
C GLN A 273 -0.42 -15.80 -11.64
N MET A 274 0.39 -16.13 -12.63
CA MET A 274 1.74 -16.66 -12.47
C MET A 274 2.69 -15.62 -13.03
N VAL A 275 3.59 -15.10 -12.20
CA VAL A 275 4.49 -14.03 -12.61
C VAL A 275 5.94 -14.38 -12.28
N THR A 276 6.86 -14.09 -13.19
CA THR A 276 8.30 -14.19 -12.95
C THR A 276 8.95 -12.82 -13.08
N TYR A 277 9.82 -12.49 -12.13
CA TYR A 277 10.66 -11.30 -12.15
C TYR A 277 12.13 -11.75 -12.13
N GLU A 278 12.91 -11.35 -13.14
CA GLU A 278 14.32 -11.73 -13.26
C GLU A 278 15.24 -10.59 -12.82
N TYR A 279 16.12 -10.87 -11.86
CA TYR A 279 17.11 -9.93 -11.29
C TYR A 279 18.55 -10.28 -11.69
N GLY A 280 18.74 -11.03 -12.75
CA GLY A 280 19.98 -11.64 -13.14
C GLY A 280 19.98 -13.13 -12.74
N PRO A 281 20.82 -13.59 -11.80
CA PRO A 281 20.77 -14.99 -11.38
C PRO A 281 19.55 -15.31 -10.48
N LEU A 282 18.99 -14.31 -9.80
CA LEU A 282 17.82 -14.48 -8.95
C LEU A 282 16.53 -14.36 -9.76
N THR A 283 15.62 -15.30 -9.57
CA THR A 283 14.23 -15.25 -10.05
C THR A 283 13.26 -15.20 -8.87
N LEU A 284 12.39 -14.20 -8.86
CA LEU A 284 11.24 -14.14 -7.95
C LEU A 284 10.00 -14.63 -8.72
N MET A 285 9.32 -15.61 -8.18
CA MET A 285 8.16 -16.26 -8.78
C MET A 285 6.92 -15.98 -7.95
N VAL A 286 5.80 -15.67 -8.60
CA VAL A 286 4.48 -15.46 -7.97
C VAL A 286 3.53 -16.55 -8.41
N GLU A 287 2.82 -17.12 -7.45
CA GLU A 287 1.67 -18.00 -7.64
C GLU A 287 0.45 -17.38 -6.95
N ALA A 288 -0.54 -16.94 -7.73
CA ALA A 288 -1.68 -16.22 -7.19
C ALA A 288 -3.01 -16.63 -7.84
N ALA A 289 -4.03 -16.82 -7.01
CA ALA A 289 -5.37 -17.18 -7.45
C ALA A 289 -6.44 -16.66 -6.47
N LEU A 290 -7.66 -16.43 -6.98
CA LEU A 290 -8.82 -15.98 -6.20
C LEU A 290 -9.89 -17.07 -6.02
N TRP A 291 -9.61 -18.31 -6.37
CA TRP A 291 -10.58 -19.41 -6.41
C TRP A 291 -10.11 -20.68 -5.68
N THR A 292 -9.20 -20.54 -4.69
CA THR A 292 -8.60 -21.65 -3.96
C THR A 292 -9.14 -21.72 -2.53
N PRO A 293 -10.29 -22.39 -2.26
CA PRO A 293 -10.95 -22.40 -0.94
C PRO A 293 -10.16 -23.18 0.12
N TYR A 294 -9.27 -24.06 -0.28
CA TYR A 294 -8.42 -24.87 0.59
C TYR A 294 -7.17 -24.11 1.06
N MET A 295 -6.79 -23.02 0.37
CA MET A 295 -5.68 -22.15 0.78
C MET A 295 -6.21 -21.07 1.73
N LYS A 296 -5.54 -20.86 2.87
CA LYS A 296 -6.03 -19.97 3.92
C LYS A 296 -4.98 -18.94 4.32
N LYS A 297 -5.41 -17.70 4.53
CA LYS A 297 -4.58 -16.72 5.23
C LYS A 297 -4.27 -17.22 6.63
N ILE A 298 -3.13 -16.83 7.18
CA ILE A 298 -2.77 -17.15 8.55
C ILE A 298 -3.95 -16.77 9.48
N PRO A 299 -4.53 -17.72 10.20
CA PRO A 299 -5.68 -17.46 11.07
C PRO A 299 -5.37 -16.47 12.20
N GLY A 300 -6.37 -15.77 12.69
CA GLY A 300 -6.22 -14.78 13.76
C GLY A 300 -5.59 -15.33 15.03
N ASN A 301 -5.94 -16.56 15.41
CA ASN A 301 -5.38 -17.25 16.56
C ASN A 301 -3.89 -17.61 16.42
N ILE A 302 -3.33 -17.65 15.20
CA ILE A 302 -1.90 -17.87 14.92
C ILE A 302 -1.14 -16.55 14.83
N ARG A 303 -1.76 -15.50 14.29
CA ARG A 303 -1.09 -14.23 13.97
C ARG A 303 -0.36 -13.58 15.14
N ASP A 304 -0.89 -13.74 16.35
CA ASP A 304 -0.35 -13.15 17.58
C ASP A 304 -0.06 -14.22 18.67
N SER A 305 0.21 -15.46 18.26
CA SER A 305 0.51 -16.59 19.14
C SER A 305 1.89 -17.20 18.86
N ASP A 306 2.29 -18.15 19.72
CA ASP A 306 3.49 -18.97 19.54
C ASP A 306 3.15 -20.26 18.79
N GLN A 307 2.62 -20.08 17.57
CA GLN A 307 2.26 -21.16 16.66
C GLN A 307 2.70 -20.79 15.23
N PHE A 308 3.04 -21.83 14.46
CA PHE A 308 3.27 -21.72 13.03
C PHE A 308 2.02 -22.12 12.26
N PRO A 309 1.78 -21.53 11.08
CA PRO A 309 0.73 -22.01 10.18
C PRO A 309 1.15 -23.35 9.57
N ASP A 310 0.18 -24.09 9.07
CA ASP A 310 0.46 -25.16 8.12
C ASP A 310 0.93 -24.51 6.80
N TRP A 311 2.23 -24.55 6.56
CA TRP A 311 2.85 -23.87 5.41
C TRP A 311 2.32 -24.37 4.09
N GLN A 312 1.97 -25.63 3.96
CA GLN A 312 1.44 -26.21 2.74
C GLN A 312 0.15 -25.51 2.31
N PHE A 313 -0.72 -25.18 3.26
CA PHE A 313 -2.00 -24.52 3.02
C PHE A 313 -1.99 -23.00 3.32
N CYS A 314 -0.83 -22.44 3.68
CA CYS A 314 -0.71 -21.01 3.95
C CYS A 314 -0.73 -20.21 2.65
N SER A 315 -1.84 -19.50 2.40
CA SER A 315 -2.10 -18.77 1.16
C SER A 315 -1.22 -17.53 0.93
N THR A 316 -0.54 -17.06 1.96
CA THR A 316 0.19 -15.76 1.93
C THR A 316 1.62 -15.90 2.46
N ARG A 317 2.30 -16.97 2.10
CA ARG A 317 3.69 -17.23 2.49
C ARG A 317 4.68 -16.73 1.44
N VAL A 318 5.91 -16.57 1.88
CA VAL A 318 7.10 -16.40 1.03
C VAL A 318 8.03 -17.57 1.31
N GLU A 319 8.61 -18.13 0.26
CA GLU A 319 9.63 -19.18 0.32
C GLU A 319 10.94 -18.64 -0.24
N VAL A 320 12.02 -18.69 0.55
CA VAL A 320 13.35 -18.29 0.12
C VAL A 320 14.21 -19.56 -0.02
N LEU A 321 14.59 -19.90 -1.24
CA LEU A 321 15.32 -21.11 -1.56
C LEU A 321 16.79 -20.77 -1.77
N GLY A 322 17.64 -21.32 -0.90
CA GLY A 322 19.08 -21.21 -0.98
C GLY A 322 19.76 -22.55 -1.21
N THR A 323 21.05 -22.54 -1.56
CA THR A 323 21.82 -23.75 -1.88
C THR A 323 22.13 -24.64 -0.67
N LYS A 324 21.93 -24.14 0.55
CA LYS A 324 22.15 -24.87 1.82
C LYS A 324 20.90 -25.11 2.64
N GLY A 325 19.75 -24.58 2.23
CA GLY A 325 18.48 -24.73 2.92
C GLY A 325 17.46 -23.75 2.40
N PHE A 326 16.25 -23.79 2.98
CA PHE A 326 15.18 -22.90 2.58
C PHE A 326 14.40 -22.38 3.79
N MET A 327 13.74 -21.23 3.59
CA MET A 327 12.95 -20.56 4.62
C MET A 327 11.50 -20.45 4.18
N TYR A 328 10.56 -20.81 5.08
CA TYR A 328 9.18 -20.35 5.06
C TYR A 328 9.04 -19.07 5.86
N TYR A 329 8.34 -18.08 5.32
CA TYR A 329 8.03 -16.81 5.99
C TYR A 329 6.55 -16.47 5.83
N GLY A 330 5.90 -16.18 6.98
CA GLY A 330 4.50 -15.73 7.04
C GLY A 330 4.39 -14.21 7.11
N ARG A 331 3.58 -13.61 6.25
CA ARG A 331 3.49 -12.15 6.15
C ARG A 331 2.66 -11.46 7.24
N HIS A 332 1.74 -12.16 7.89
CA HIS A 332 0.81 -11.59 8.88
C HIS A 332 1.00 -12.21 10.27
N GLY A 333 2.20 -12.18 10.79
CA GLY A 333 2.53 -13.05 11.92
C GLY A 333 2.73 -14.49 11.46
N GLY A 334 2.63 -15.46 12.39
CA GLY A 334 2.94 -16.87 12.11
C GLY A 334 4.43 -17.16 11.93
N GLY A 335 5.29 -16.16 12.04
CA GLY A 335 6.75 -16.31 12.09
C GLY A 335 7.39 -16.83 10.82
N TRP A 336 8.53 -17.53 11.01
CA TRP A 336 9.29 -18.17 9.94
C TRP A 336 10.05 -19.38 10.46
N GLN A 337 10.33 -20.32 9.55
CA GLN A 337 11.06 -21.55 9.82
C GLN A 337 12.07 -21.81 8.73
N VAL A 338 13.23 -22.38 9.12
CA VAL A 338 14.31 -22.74 8.18
C VAL A 338 14.61 -24.22 8.29
N TYR A 339 14.71 -24.85 7.13
CA TYR A 339 15.06 -26.25 6.96
C TYR A 339 16.37 -26.38 6.19
N ASN A 340 17.24 -27.31 6.58
CA ASN A 340 18.49 -27.62 5.89
C ASN A 340 18.28 -28.64 4.74
N ALA A 341 19.37 -29.06 4.10
CA ALA A 341 19.33 -30.01 2.99
C ALA A 341 18.90 -31.45 3.38
N ASN A 342 18.80 -31.74 4.67
CA ASN A 342 18.36 -33.05 5.20
C ASN A 342 16.92 -33.00 5.71
N ASP A 343 16.12 -31.97 5.35
CA ASP A 343 14.76 -31.73 5.79
C ASP A 343 14.61 -31.48 7.31
N GLU A 344 15.72 -31.14 8.00
CA GLU A 344 15.73 -30.86 9.43
C GLU A 344 15.40 -29.39 9.69
N LEU A 345 14.48 -29.12 10.64
CA LEU A 345 14.21 -27.77 11.13
C LEU A 345 15.42 -27.28 11.96
N VAL A 346 16.16 -26.32 11.41
CA VAL A 346 17.39 -25.79 12.03
C VAL A 346 17.20 -24.44 12.71
N HIS A 347 16.14 -23.73 12.39
CA HIS A 347 15.79 -22.47 13.06
C HIS A 347 14.32 -22.13 12.90
N SER A 348 13.75 -21.47 13.91
CA SER A 348 12.39 -20.94 13.88
C SER A 348 12.24 -19.70 14.74
N GLU A 349 11.35 -18.79 14.35
CA GLU A 349 10.98 -17.59 15.11
C GLU A 349 9.47 -17.37 15.01
N TYR A 350 8.80 -17.21 16.14
CA TYR A 350 7.37 -16.87 16.13
C TYR A 350 7.15 -15.42 15.71
N GLY A 351 6.05 -15.16 15.03
CA GLY A 351 5.70 -13.85 14.52
C GLY A 351 4.46 -13.25 15.15
N ARG A 352 4.47 -11.95 15.35
CA ARG A 352 3.31 -11.15 15.74
C ARG A 352 2.98 -10.17 14.62
N GLN A 353 1.69 -9.87 14.46
CA GLN A 353 1.25 -8.90 13.46
C GLN A 353 1.87 -7.52 13.72
N GLY A 354 2.37 -6.86 12.66
CA GLY A 354 3.23 -5.69 12.75
C GLY A 354 2.56 -4.35 13.02
N ASP A 355 1.22 -4.27 13.09
CA ASP A 355 0.48 -3.00 13.08
C ASP A 355 0.92 -2.03 14.19
N LYS A 356 1.05 -2.49 15.44
CA LYS A 356 1.44 -1.61 16.57
C LYS A 356 2.82 -0.99 16.42
N TRP A 357 3.81 -1.76 15.94
CA TRP A 357 5.17 -1.24 15.71
C TRP A 357 5.22 -0.31 14.49
N HIS A 358 4.36 -0.58 13.51
CA HIS A 358 4.29 0.24 12.31
C HIS A 358 3.66 1.60 12.58
N GLN A 359 2.61 1.66 13.40
CA GLN A 359 2.02 2.91 13.86
C GLN A 359 2.98 3.69 14.76
N GLN A 360 3.69 2.99 15.67
CA GLN A 360 4.73 3.61 16.48
C GLN A 360 5.81 4.24 15.60
N ASN A 361 6.30 3.51 14.59
CA ASN A 361 7.30 4.02 13.66
C ASN A 361 6.82 5.29 12.92
N PHE A 362 5.55 5.36 12.52
CA PHE A 362 4.99 6.56 11.89
C PHE A 362 5.04 7.76 12.83
N VAL A 363 4.55 7.60 14.05
CA VAL A 363 4.55 8.65 15.07
C VAL A 363 5.96 9.11 15.41
N ASP A 364 6.90 8.17 15.57
CA ASP A 364 8.30 8.48 15.84
C ASP A 364 8.95 9.25 14.67
N CYS A 365 8.64 8.87 13.44
CA CYS A 365 9.15 9.55 12.25
C CYS A 365 8.56 10.96 12.07
N ILE A 366 7.29 11.19 12.42
CA ILE A 366 6.72 12.55 12.46
C ILE A 366 7.52 13.44 13.42
N ARG A 367 7.90 12.93 14.58
CA ARG A 367 8.66 13.69 15.61
C ARG A 367 10.12 13.89 15.23
N SER A 368 10.78 12.82 14.79
CA SER A 368 12.22 12.83 14.48
C SER A 368 12.56 13.37 13.10
N ARG A 369 11.59 13.43 12.20
CA ARG A 369 11.74 13.70 10.76
C ARG A 369 12.59 12.65 10.02
N ASN A 370 12.82 11.48 10.62
CA ASN A 370 13.48 10.36 9.96
C ASN A 370 12.56 9.71 8.91
N ARG A 371 13.16 8.96 7.98
CA ARG A 371 12.40 8.15 7.02
C ARG A 371 11.77 6.95 7.73
N PRO A 372 10.48 6.65 7.48
CA PRO A 372 9.82 5.48 8.08
C PRO A 372 10.30 4.16 7.47
N ASN A 373 10.08 3.06 8.19
CA ASN A 373 10.44 1.71 7.76
C ASN A 373 9.83 1.32 6.40
N ALA A 374 8.66 1.85 6.10
CA ALA A 374 7.99 1.72 4.82
C ALA A 374 7.82 3.10 4.16
N ASP A 375 8.95 3.77 3.89
CA ASP A 375 8.96 5.04 3.18
C ASP A 375 8.26 4.93 1.81
N VAL A 376 7.69 6.03 1.32
CA VAL A 376 6.97 6.09 0.05
C VAL A 376 7.79 5.54 -1.12
N GLU A 377 9.12 5.77 -1.15
CA GLU A 377 10.01 5.25 -2.18
C GLU A 377 10.12 3.71 -2.13
N ILE A 378 10.17 3.16 -0.92
CA ILE A 378 10.14 1.70 -0.71
C ILE A 378 8.82 1.13 -1.21
N GLY A 379 7.72 1.78 -0.84
CA GLY A 379 6.38 1.41 -1.28
C GLY A 379 6.23 1.45 -2.80
N HIS A 380 6.76 2.49 -3.44
CA HIS A 380 6.76 2.60 -4.90
C HIS A 380 7.52 1.44 -5.56
N LYS A 381 8.73 1.15 -5.11
CA LYS A 381 9.53 0.03 -5.64
C LYS A 381 8.83 -1.33 -5.47
N SER A 382 8.03 -1.50 -4.43
CA SER A 382 7.30 -2.74 -4.22
C SER A 382 6.02 -2.81 -5.06
N VAL A 383 5.26 -1.70 -5.19
CA VAL A 383 4.05 -1.70 -6.03
C VAL A 383 4.38 -1.78 -7.52
N LEU A 384 5.56 -1.33 -7.92
CA LEU A 384 6.04 -1.44 -9.30
C LEU A 384 6.00 -2.89 -9.79
N LEU A 385 6.35 -3.87 -8.96
CA LEU A 385 6.22 -5.29 -9.32
C LEU A 385 4.77 -5.66 -9.67
N CYS A 386 3.80 -5.15 -8.93
CA CYS A 386 2.38 -5.34 -9.24
C CYS A 386 2.01 -4.68 -10.58
N HIS A 387 2.50 -3.46 -10.83
CA HIS A 387 2.24 -2.77 -12.10
C HIS A 387 2.87 -3.50 -13.27
N MET A 388 4.12 -3.97 -13.16
CA MET A 388 4.77 -4.74 -14.21
C MET A 388 3.99 -6.01 -14.58
N ALA A 389 3.48 -6.75 -13.58
CA ALA A 389 2.63 -7.92 -13.79
C ALA A 389 1.33 -7.56 -14.53
N ASN A 390 0.62 -6.54 -14.04
CA ASN A 390 -0.62 -6.07 -14.66
C ASN A 390 -0.41 -5.57 -16.09
N ILE A 391 0.66 -4.83 -16.34
CA ILE A 391 0.98 -4.31 -17.66
C ILE A 391 1.34 -5.45 -18.62
N SER A 392 2.16 -6.43 -18.17
CA SER A 392 2.45 -7.63 -18.95
C SER A 392 1.17 -8.36 -19.36
N TYR A 393 0.22 -8.55 -18.43
CA TYR A 393 -1.09 -9.11 -18.74
C TYR A 393 -1.84 -8.29 -19.81
N ARG A 394 -1.92 -6.96 -19.63
CA ARG A 394 -2.70 -6.07 -20.49
C ARG A 394 -2.16 -5.96 -21.91
N VAL A 395 -0.88 -6.22 -22.12
CA VAL A 395 -0.25 -6.29 -23.46
C VAL A 395 -0.16 -7.73 -24.00
N GLY A 396 -1.01 -8.64 -23.52
CA GLY A 396 -1.11 -10.00 -24.00
C GLY A 396 -0.09 -10.98 -23.43
N ASN A 397 0.22 -10.86 -22.16
CA ASN A 397 1.15 -11.73 -21.43
C ASN A 397 2.59 -11.70 -21.98
N ARG A 398 3.02 -10.56 -22.48
CA ARG A 398 4.38 -10.39 -23.01
C ARG A 398 5.39 -10.27 -21.89
N LYS A 399 6.57 -10.87 -22.08
CA LYS A 399 7.75 -10.58 -21.27
C LYS A 399 8.19 -9.15 -21.53
N LEU A 400 8.22 -8.35 -20.47
CA LEU A 400 8.59 -6.93 -20.51
C LEU A 400 10.01 -6.74 -19.99
N GLU A 401 10.81 -5.94 -20.68
CA GLU A 401 12.12 -5.47 -20.25
C GLU A 401 11.97 -4.06 -19.67
N PHE A 402 12.57 -3.82 -18.51
CA PHE A 402 12.40 -2.59 -17.75
C PHE A 402 13.70 -1.83 -17.57
N ASP A 403 13.67 -0.54 -17.88
CA ASP A 403 14.76 0.40 -17.58
C ASP A 403 14.47 1.10 -16.22
N PRO A 404 15.27 0.84 -15.19
CA PRO A 404 15.08 1.43 -13.87
C PRO A 404 15.43 2.92 -13.80
N GLN A 405 16.13 3.49 -14.77
CA GLN A 405 16.48 4.91 -14.78
C GLN A 405 15.34 5.79 -15.26
N THR A 406 14.62 5.31 -16.26
CA THR A 406 13.46 6.02 -16.84
C THR A 406 12.13 5.50 -16.33
N GLU A 407 12.14 4.37 -15.62
CA GLU A 407 10.95 3.60 -15.20
C GLU A 407 10.00 3.31 -16.37
N THR A 408 10.56 2.91 -17.52
CA THR A 408 9.84 2.57 -18.75
C THR A 408 10.17 1.17 -19.25
N PHE A 409 9.34 0.66 -20.17
CA PHE A 409 9.54 -0.62 -20.84
C PHE A 409 10.26 -0.42 -22.17
N THR A 410 11.39 -1.10 -22.38
CA THR A 410 12.26 -0.89 -23.53
C THR A 410 11.87 -1.71 -24.75
N ASN A 411 11.27 -2.88 -24.56
CA ASN A 411 10.93 -3.82 -25.63
C ASN A 411 9.45 -3.82 -26.05
N CYS A 412 8.61 -2.97 -25.42
CA CYS A 412 7.18 -2.91 -25.70
C CYS A 412 6.63 -1.48 -25.55
N PRO A 413 6.58 -0.68 -26.62
CA PRO A 413 6.05 0.70 -26.57
C PRO A 413 4.61 0.79 -26.06
N GLU A 414 3.76 -0.20 -26.38
CA GLU A 414 2.39 -0.29 -25.90
C GLU A 414 2.32 -0.33 -24.37
N ALA A 415 3.25 -1.02 -23.72
CA ALA A 415 3.31 -1.13 -22.27
C ALA A 415 3.49 0.25 -21.60
N ASN A 416 4.19 1.17 -22.26
CA ASN A 416 4.41 2.52 -21.73
C ASN A 416 3.14 3.37 -21.69
N SER A 417 2.10 3.03 -22.46
CA SER A 417 0.80 3.71 -22.39
C SER A 417 0.08 3.47 -21.06
N TYR A 418 0.49 2.45 -20.31
CA TYR A 418 -0.08 2.10 -18.99
C TYR A 418 0.69 2.68 -17.80
N ILE A 419 1.82 3.35 -18.04
CA ILE A 419 2.62 4.00 -16.97
C ILE A 419 1.82 5.12 -16.33
N LYS A 420 1.00 5.81 -17.10
CA LYS A 420 0.12 6.92 -16.67
C LYS A 420 -1.27 6.71 -17.23
N ARG A 421 -2.29 7.21 -16.55
CA ARG A 421 -3.68 7.23 -17.04
C ARG A 421 -4.17 8.64 -17.31
N LYS A 422 -5.28 8.76 -18.04
CA LYS A 422 -6.03 10.00 -18.12
C LYS A 422 -6.78 10.24 -16.80
N TYR A 423 -6.65 11.43 -16.25
CA TYR A 423 -7.34 11.84 -15.03
C TYR A 423 -8.62 12.62 -15.35
N ARG A 424 -9.58 12.56 -14.44
CA ARG A 424 -10.85 13.30 -14.51
C ARG A 424 -10.72 14.65 -13.78
N GLU A 425 -10.96 15.74 -14.50
CA GLU A 425 -11.00 17.07 -13.90
C GLU A 425 -12.09 17.19 -12.79
N PRO A 426 -11.85 17.96 -11.71
CA PRO A 426 -10.63 18.72 -11.44
C PRO A 426 -9.53 17.93 -10.71
N TRP A 427 -9.68 16.61 -10.60
CA TRP A 427 -8.85 15.70 -9.80
C TRP A 427 -7.68 15.15 -10.62
N VAL A 428 -6.72 16.01 -10.96
CA VAL A 428 -5.57 15.63 -11.80
C VAL A 428 -4.32 15.48 -10.97
N VAL A 429 -3.61 14.37 -11.12
CA VAL A 429 -2.26 14.22 -10.57
C VAL A 429 -1.31 15.12 -11.36
N PRO A 430 -0.63 16.09 -10.72
CA PRO A 430 0.14 17.11 -11.41
C PRO A 430 1.41 16.53 -12.04
N GLU A 431 1.81 17.08 -13.21
CA GLU A 431 3.10 16.79 -13.85
C GLU A 431 4.26 17.38 -13.02
N ASN A 432 4.06 18.59 -12.51
CA ASN A 432 5.01 19.29 -11.65
C ASN A 432 4.41 19.39 -10.24
N VAL A 433 4.96 18.66 -9.32
CA VAL A 433 4.52 18.65 -7.92
C VAL A 433 5.03 19.86 -7.16
#